data_6680c76b9ad8f1dd17b222ff9c174b19
#
_entry.id   6680c76b9ad8f1dd17b222ff9c174b19
#
_cell.length_a   1.000
_cell.length_b   1.000
_cell.length_c   1.000
_cell.angle_alpha   90.00
_cell.angle_beta   90.00
_cell.angle_gamma   90.00
#
_symmetry.space_group_name_H-M   'P 1'
#
loop_
_entity.id
_entity.type
_entity.pdbx_description
1 polymer ?
#
loop_
_entity_poly.entity_id
_entity_poly.type
_entity_poly.pdbx_seq_one_letter_code
_entity_poly.pdbx_strand_id
1 'polypeptide(L)'
;MLRWARACRVPRGLLGPSTTRCSAVPSVLSSSDSSGGGRVVGNPRPLPLSYKLLDGEATLPAIVFLHGLFGSKTNFNSIAKAMAQRTSRRVLTVDARNHGDSPHSPDTSYEAMSQDLQGLLAQLGLVPCVLVGHSMGGKTAMLLALQRPEVVERLVAVDISPADTTPVSHFRNYMAAMKSVDIPEKVPRSHARKLADEQLSSVIQDPTVRQFLLTNLVEVNGHFSWRVNLDTLAQHFDKIMNFPQRPESYSGPTLFLLGEKSRFVQWQDSEFDPEKALPCWPPVLQLLGIWALL
;
A
#
# COMPACT_ATOMS: atom_id res chain seq x y z
N MET A 1 15.36 20.56 -20.36
CA MET A 1 14.68 21.75 -19.80
C MET A 1 13.18 21.52 -19.86
N LEU A 2 12.57 21.18 -18.75
CA LEU A 2 11.12 20.93 -18.67
C LEU A 2 10.46 22.21 -18.14
N ARG A 3 9.59 22.82 -18.95
CA ARG A 3 8.80 23.98 -18.56
C ARG A 3 7.56 23.53 -17.80
N TRP A 4 7.40 24.02 -16.58
CA TRP A 4 6.19 23.84 -15.77
C TRP A 4 5.08 24.77 -16.26
N ALA A 5 3.91 24.23 -16.59
CA ALA A 5 2.71 25.01 -16.83
C ALA A 5 2.12 25.50 -15.52
N ARG A 6 1.82 26.80 -15.43
CA ARG A 6 1.24 27.48 -14.26
C ARG A 6 -0.24 27.09 -14.12
N ALA A 7 -0.63 26.62 -12.95
CA ALA A 7 -2.02 26.43 -12.57
C ALA A 7 -2.66 27.74 -12.15
N CYS A 8 -3.93 27.92 -12.51
CA CYS A 8 -4.76 29.09 -12.22
C CYS A 8 -4.96 29.36 -10.74
N ARG A 9 -4.94 30.63 -10.35
CA ARG A 9 -5.28 31.15 -9.01
C ARG A 9 -6.80 31.25 -8.87
N VAL A 10 -7.33 30.77 -7.73
CA VAL A 10 -8.69 31.04 -7.26
C VAL A 10 -8.63 32.12 -6.17
N PRO A 11 -9.58 33.10 -6.13
CA PRO A 11 -9.53 34.21 -5.19
C PRO A 11 -9.92 33.82 -3.76
N ARG A 12 -9.25 34.42 -2.79
CA ARG A 12 -9.57 34.33 -1.36
C ARG A 12 -10.78 35.19 -1.02
N GLY A 13 -11.81 34.58 -0.42
CA GLY A 13 -12.90 35.27 0.29
C GLY A 13 -12.62 35.28 1.79
N LEU A 14 -12.76 36.46 2.39
CA LEU A 14 -12.63 36.78 3.81
C LEU A 14 -13.82 36.22 4.61
N LEU A 15 -13.59 35.56 5.73
CA LEU A 15 -14.52 35.53 6.87
C LEU A 15 -13.73 35.39 8.20
N GLY A 16 -14.12 36.19 9.17
CA GLY A 16 -13.46 36.41 10.43
C GLY A 16 -13.75 35.37 11.53
N PRO A 17 -13.19 35.56 12.74
CA PRO A 17 -13.11 34.52 13.75
C PRO A 17 -14.36 34.48 14.67
N SER A 18 -14.81 33.24 14.97
CA SER A 18 -15.77 32.97 16.04
C SER A 18 -15.16 32.08 17.10
N THR A 19 -15.02 32.64 18.28
CA THR A 19 -14.62 31.98 19.53
C THR A 19 -15.82 31.29 20.15
N THR A 20 -15.70 29.99 20.50
CA THR A 20 -16.57 29.39 21.53
C THR A 20 -15.84 28.35 22.36
N ARG A 21 -16.09 28.46 23.68
CA ARG A 21 -15.41 27.84 24.82
C ARG A 21 -15.66 26.33 24.96
N CYS A 22 -14.67 25.70 25.58
CA CYS A 22 -14.76 24.39 26.25
C CYS A 22 -15.94 24.26 27.23
N SER A 23 -16.51 23.08 27.27
CA SER A 23 -17.17 22.57 28.48
C SER A 23 -16.96 21.07 28.60
N ALA A 24 -16.78 20.69 29.86
CA ALA A 24 -16.24 19.45 30.35
C ALA A 24 -17.22 18.26 30.30
N VAL A 25 -16.61 17.09 30.37
CA VAL A 25 -17.16 15.72 30.53
C VAL A 25 -17.95 15.56 31.84
N PRO A 26 -18.90 14.65 31.89
CA PRO A 26 -18.97 13.73 33.03
C PRO A 26 -18.96 12.25 32.64
N SER A 27 -18.15 11.51 33.38
CA SER A 27 -18.14 10.06 33.51
C SER A 27 -19.43 9.55 34.15
N VAL A 28 -20.04 8.50 33.63
CA VAL A 28 -20.98 7.67 34.41
C VAL A 28 -20.78 6.19 34.11
N LEU A 29 -20.83 5.49 35.21
CA LEU A 29 -20.63 4.09 35.53
C LEU A 29 -21.44 3.06 34.72
N SER A 30 -20.86 1.87 34.76
CA SER A 30 -21.36 0.54 34.41
C SER A 30 -22.77 0.19 34.89
N SER A 31 -23.51 -0.52 34.05
CA SER A 31 -24.41 -1.59 34.51
C SER A 31 -24.44 -2.72 33.47
N SER A 32 -24.19 -3.91 33.99
CA SER A 32 -24.33 -5.21 33.34
C SER A 32 -25.80 -5.51 33.07
N ASP A 33 -26.09 -5.95 31.81
CA ASP A 33 -27.19 -6.88 31.59
C ASP A 33 -26.89 -7.79 30.40
N SER A 34 -27.04 -9.07 30.68
CA SER A 34 -26.88 -10.21 29.79
C SER A 34 -28.19 -10.46 29.06
N SER A 35 -28.18 -10.56 27.73
CA SER A 35 -28.88 -11.61 26.98
C SER A 35 -28.96 -11.27 25.47
N GLY A 36 -28.77 -12.27 24.60
CA GLY A 36 -29.13 -12.22 23.19
C GLY A 36 -27.93 -12.18 22.23
N GLY A 37 -27.42 -13.36 21.85
CA GLY A 37 -26.33 -13.52 20.90
C GLY A 37 -26.70 -13.13 19.47
N GLY A 38 -26.43 -11.90 19.13
CA GLY A 38 -26.16 -11.49 17.76
C GLY A 38 -24.67 -11.23 17.66
N ARG A 39 -23.96 -12.06 16.90
CA ARG A 39 -22.53 -11.84 16.60
C ARG A 39 -22.42 -10.58 15.77
N VAL A 40 -22.34 -9.42 16.41
CA VAL A 40 -21.91 -8.18 15.78
C VAL A 40 -20.50 -8.45 15.30
N VAL A 41 -20.33 -8.66 14.02
CA VAL A 41 -18.99 -8.67 13.38
C VAL A 41 -18.47 -7.25 13.55
N GLY A 42 -17.78 -7.02 14.66
CA GLY A 42 -17.12 -5.75 14.94
C GLY A 42 -16.15 -5.46 13.81
N ASN A 43 -16.17 -4.22 13.33
CA ASN A 43 -15.18 -3.74 12.36
C ASN A 43 -13.78 -4.11 12.87
N PRO A 44 -12.95 -4.83 12.11
CA PRO A 44 -11.65 -5.28 12.57
C PRO A 44 -10.82 -4.06 12.99
N ARG A 45 -10.24 -4.11 14.21
CA ARG A 45 -9.40 -3.01 14.70
C ARG A 45 -8.19 -2.85 13.80
N PRO A 46 -7.80 -1.58 13.44
CA PRO A 46 -6.58 -1.33 12.69
C PRO A 46 -5.36 -1.95 13.37
N LEU A 47 -4.48 -2.55 12.58
CA LEU A 47 -3.21 -3.11 13.08
C LEU A 47 -2.16 -2.01 13.23
N PRO A 48 -1.26 -2.11 14.23
CA PRO A 48 -0.11 -1.22 14.38
C PRO A 48 0.94 -1.53 13.29
N LEU A 49 0.85 -0.86 12.15
CA LEU A 49 1.75 -1.10 11.04
C LEU A 49 3.18 -0.65 11.34
N SER A 50 4.15 -1.41 10.87
CA SER A 50 5.55 -1.02 10.89
C SER A 50 5.84 0.00 9.79
N TYR A 51 6.58 1.06 10.13
CA TYR A 51 6.85 2.15 9.20
C TYR A 51 8.23 2.76 9.41
N LYS A 52 8.65 3.58 8.45
CA LYS A 52 9.79 4.48 8.56
C LYS A 52 9.35 5.87 8.13
N LEU A 53 9.55 6.85 9.00
CA LEU A 53 9.27 8.26 8.73
C LEU A 53 10.60 9.00 8.56
N LEU A 54 10.73 9.72 7.44
CA LEU A 54 11.78 10.69 7.21
C LEU A 54 11.22 12.09 7.51
N ASP A 55 11.96 12.86 8.28
CA ASP A 55 11.58 14.20 8.68
C ASP A 55 11.51 15.20 7.51
N GLY A 56 10.72 16.25 7.71
CA GLY A 56 10.52 17.34 6.78
C GLY A 56 9.59 18.40 7.37
N GLU A 57 9.20 19.37 6.57
CA GLU A 57 8.32 20.45 7.00
C GLU A 57 6.93 19.93 7.39
N ALA A 58 6.54 20.17 8.64
CA ALA A 58 5.26 19.68 9.18
C ALA A 58 4.04 20.35 8.55
N THR A 59 4.21 21.54 7.98
CA THR A 59 3.14 22.32 7.31
C THR A 59 2.81 21.81 5.91
N LEU A 60 3.71 20.99 5.33
CA LEU A 60 3.49 20.39 4.01
C LEU A 60 2.87 18.99 4.16
N PRO A 61 1.90 18.63 3.32
CA PRO A 61 1.36 17.27 3.29
C PRO A 61 2.46 16.22 3.06
N ALA A 62 2.48 15.19 3.89
CA ALA A 62 3.48 14.13 3.80
C ALA A 62 3.31 13.28 2.53
N ILE A 63 4.39 12.67 2.07
CA ILE A 63 4.36 11.66 1.00
C ILE A 63 4.40 10.27 1.65
N VAL A 64 3.47 9.39 1.29
CA VAL A 64 3.31 8.06 1.87
C VAL A 64 3.45 7.00 0.79
N PHE A 65 4.42 6.10 0.94
CA PHE A 65 4.69 5.02 0.01
C PHE A 65 4.12 3.68 0.51
N LEU A 66 3.39 2.99 -0.37
CA LEU A 66 2.78 1.69 -0.13
C LEU A 66 3.30 0.67 -1.16
N HIS A 67 3.87 -0.43 -0.68
CA HIS A 67 4.48 -1.46 -1.52
C HIS A 67 3.47 -2.45 -2.09
N GLY A 68 3.89 -3.21 -3.10
CA GLY A 68 3.13 -4.31 -3.70
C GLY A 68 3.31 -5.63 -2.96
N LEU A 69 2.66 -6.68 -3.49
CA LEU A 69 2.75 -8.04 -2.96
C LEU A 69 4.21 -8.49 -2.84
N PHE A 70 4.57 -9.14 -1.74
CA PHE A 70 5.92 -9.55 -1.32
C PHE A 70 6.91 -8.40 -1.08
N GLY A 71 6.47 -7.16 -1.18
CA GLY A 71 7.28 -5.99 -0.89
C GLY A 71 7.40 -5.68 0.60
N SER A 72 8.09 -4.57 0.87
CA SER A 72 8.19 -3.98 2.20
C SER A 72 8.50 -2.48 2.11
N LYS A 73 8.42 -1.77 3.23
CA LYS A 73 8.81 -0.34 3.35
C LYS A 73 10.20 -0.05 2.82
N THR A 74 11.10 -1.05 2.86
CA THR A 74 12.49 -0.89 2.44
C THR A 74 12.66 -0.76 0.93
N ASN A 75 11.70 -1.19 0.12
CA ASN A 75 11.73 -1.07 -1.33
C ASN A 75 11.81 0.40 -1.79
N PHE A 76 11.28 1.31 -0.98
CA PHE A 76 11.25 2.74 -1.29
C PHE A 76 12.38 3.56 -0.66
N ASN A 77 13.36 2.94 0.02
CA ASN A 77 14.39 3.67 0.77
C ASN A 77 15.11 4.76 -0.04
N SER A 78 15.51 4.45 -1.28
CA SER A 78 16.23 5.39 -2.14
C SER A 78 15.33 6.54 -2.62
N ILE A 79 14.13 6.19 -3.09
CA ILE A 79 13.15 7.15 -3.60
C ILE A 79 12.64 8.03 -2.46
N ALA A 80 12.35 7.47 -1.30
CA ALA A 80 11.90 8.21 -0.12
C ALA A 80 12.93 9.26 0.31
N LYS A 81 14.22 8.90 0.36
CA LYS A 81 15.29 9.87 0.65
C LYS A 81 15.37 10.98 -0.38
N ALA A 82 15.33 10.62 -1.67
CA ALA A 82 15.36 11.61 -2.75
C ALA A 82 14.15 12.55 -2.70
N MET A 83 12.96 12.02 -2.41
CA MET A 83 11.74 12.83 -2.30
C MET A 83 11.78 13.75 -1.07
N ALA A 84 12.21 13.27 0.09
CA ALA A 84 12.38 14.11 1.28
C ALA A 84 13.34 15.28 1.01
N GLN A 85 14.50 15.01 0.40
CA GLN A 85 15.49 16.03 0.08
C GLN A 85 15.01 17.06 -0.95
N ARG A 86 14.25 16.62 -1.97
CA ARG A 86 13.82 17.50 -3.06
C ARG A 86 12.57 18.31 -2.77
N THR A 87 11.72 17.82 -1.87
CA THR A 87 10.41 18.42 -1.60
C THR A 87 10.31 19.05 -0.24
N SER A 88 11.30 18.82 0.64
CA SER A 88 11.27 19.17 2.06
C SER A 88 10.07 18.59 2.83
N ARG A 89 9.33 17.64 2.24
CA ARG A 89 8.17 17.00 2.86
C ARG A 89 8.59 15.85 3.75
N ARG A 90 7.83 15.58 4.80
CA ARG A 90 7.91 14.31 5.52
C ARG A 90 7.59 13.17 4.56
N VAL A 91 8.34 12.07 4.64
CA VAL A 91 8.13 10.90 3.79
C VAL A 91 7.99 9.65 4.64
N LEU A 92 6.85 8.99 4.52
CA LEU A 92 6.51 7.75 5.21
C LEU A 92 6.60 6.57 4.25
N THR A 93 7.27 5.50 4.65
CA THR A 93 7.21 4.20 3.99
C THR A 93 6.63 3.18 4.97
N VAL A 94 5.70 2.34 4.52
CA VAL A 94 4.89 1.48 5.40
C VAL A 94 4.98 0.03 4.96
N ASP A 95 5.07 -0.89 5.91
CA ASP A 95 4.81 -2.31 5.69
C ASP A 95 3.30 -2.57 5.80
N ALA A 96 2.68 -3.12 4.78
CA ALA A 96 1.30 -3.58 4.86
C ALA A 96 1.16 -4.75 5.84
N ARG A 97 -0.07 -4.99 6.36
CA ARG A 97 -0.35 -6.23 7.10
C ARG A 97 0.14 -7.46 6.35
N ASN A 98 0.58 -8.48 7.05
CA ASN A 98 1.13 -9.71 6.48
C ASN A 98 2.45 -9.55 5.71
N HIS A 99 3.09 -8.37 5.74
CA HIS A 99 4.36 -8.07 5.06
C HIS A 99 5.35 -7.38 5.99
N GLY A 100 6.64 -7.51 5.65
CA GLY A 100 7.71 -6.81 6.35
C GLY A 100 7.73 -7.11 7.84
N ASP A 101 7.79 -6.06 8.66
CA ASP A 101 7.78 -6.15 10.11
C ASP A 101 6.38 -5.82 10.70
N SER A 102 5.35 -5.70 9.86
CA SER A 102 3.97 -5.49 10.30
C SER A 102 3.32 -6.79 10.81
N PRO A 103 2.34 -6.70 11.72
CA PRO A 103 1.67 -7.87 12.26
C PRO A 103 1.00 -8.73 11.19
N HIS A 104 0.99 -10.04 11.42
CA HIS A 104 0.21 -10.99 10.65
C HIS A 104 -1.26 -10.97 11.07
N SER A 105 -2.14 -11.19 10.10
CA SER A 105 -3.60 -11.24 10.28
C SER A 105 -4.20 -12.26 9.31
N PRO A 106 -5.27 -12.95 9.68
CA PRO A 106 -5.99 -13.83 8.75
C PRO A 106 -6.76 -13.06 7.67
N ASP A 107 -6.87 -11.74 7.78
CA ASP A 107 -7.55 -10.87 6.82
C ASP A 107 -6.54 -10.03 6.03
N THR A 108 -6.61 -10.10 4.69
CA THR A 108 -5.82 -9.31 3.73
C THR A 108 -6.70 -8.53 2.77
N SER A 109 -7.94 -8.22 3.16
CA SER A 109 -8.82 -7.39 2.34
C SER A 109 -8.28 -5.96 2.19
N TYR A 110 -8.61 -5.32 1.08
CA TYR A 110 -8.26 -3.91 0.86
C TYR A 110 -8.93 -2.99 1.87
N GLU A 111 -10.13 -3.33 2.33
CA GLU A 111 -10.84 -2.64 3.40
C GLU A 111 -10.01 -2.62 4.69
N ALA A 112 -9.48 -3.77 5.08
CA ALA A 112 -8.66 -3.90 6.27
C ALA A 112 -7.31 -3.17 6.11
N MET A 113 -6.66 -3.27 4.94
CA MET A 113 -5.43 -2.52 4.64
C MET A 113 -5.67 -1.01 4.63
N SER A 114 -6.79 -0.54 4.09
CA SER A 114 -7.19 0.87 4.09
C SER A 114 -7.43 1.38 5.52
N GLN A 115 -8.10 0.59 6.37
CA GLN A 115 -8.33 0.94 7.78
C GLN A 115 -7.03 1.02 8.58
N ASP A 116 -6.10 0.09 8.38
CA ASP A 116 -4.78 0.13 9.01
C ASP A 116 -4.04 1.42 8.65
N LEU A 117 -4.00 1.74 7.35
CA LEU A 117 -3.33 2.94 6.86
C LEU A 117 -3.98 4.19 7.42
N GLN A 118 -5.31 4.27 7.41
CA GLN A 118 -6.04 5.41 7.98
C GLN A 118 -5.71 5.59 9.46
N GLY A 119 -5.70 4.51 10.25
CA GLY A 119 -5.34 4.53 11.67
C GLY A 119 -3.92 5.05 11.89
N LEU A 120 -2.95 4.56 11.11
CA LEU A 120 -1.56 5.00 11.17
C LEU A 120 -1.41 6.48 10.81
N LEU A 121 -2.02 6.94 9.73
CA LEU A 121 -1.95 8.34 9.28
C LEU A 121 -2.54 9.30 10.31
N ALA A 122 -3.67 8.94 10.91
CA ALA A 122 -4.30 9.72 11.99
C ALA A 122 -3.40 9.78 13.25
N GLN A 123 -2.83 8.62 13.65
CA GLN A 123 -1.92 8.55 14.79
C GLN A 123 -0.68 9.42 14.62
N LEU A 124 -0.14 9.51 13.40
CA LEU A 124 1.06 10.30 13.09
C LEU A 124 0.77 11.76 12.75
N GLY A 125 -0.49 12.17 12.66
CA GLY A 125 -0.88 13.52 12.24
C GLY A 125 -0.43 13.83 10.81
N LEU A 126 -0.57 12.86 9.89
CA LEU A 126 -0.12 12.96 8.50
C LEU A 126 -1.30 13.08 7.51
N VAL A 127 -2.39 13.69 7.95
CA VAL A 127 -3.57 13.93 7.09
C VAL A 127 -3.76 15.43 6.88
N PRO A 128 -4.09 15.90 5.64
CA PRO A 128 -4.09 15.12 4.40
C PRO A 128 -2.67 14.78 3.93
N CYS A 129 -2.54 13.76 3.05
CA CYS A 129 -1.25 13.31 2.53
C CYS A 129 -1.27 13.00 1.04
N VAL A 130 -0.08 12.89 0.43
CA VAL A 130 0.10 12.37 -0.92
C VAL A 130 0.34 10.86 -0.84
N LEU A 131 -0.55 10.06 -1.40
CA LEU A 131 -0.39 8.61 -1.44
C LEU A 131 0.32 8.18 -2.74
N VAL A 132 1.34 7.34 -2.62
CA VAL A 132 2.06 6.71 -3.73
C VAL A 132 2.02 5.20 -3.50
N GLY A 133 1.21 4.48 -4.25
CA GLY A 133 1.03 3.05 -4.07
C GLY A 133 1.40 2.26 -5.32
N HIS A 134 2.20 1.19 -5.14
CA HIS A 134 2.55 0.25 -6.19
C HIS A 134 1.70 -1.02 -6.09
N SER A 135 1.09 -1.45 -7.20
CA SER A 135 0.34 -2.71 -7.30
C SER A 135 -0.70 -2.85 -6.16
N MET A 136 -0.62 -3.85 -5.28
CA MET A 136 -1.46 -4.01 -4.08
C MET A 136 -1.54 -2.72 -3.24
N GLY A 137 -0.41 -2.05 -3.01
CA GLY A 137 -0.37 -0.76 -2.30
C GLY A 137 -1.10 0.35 -3.06
N GLY A 138 -1.10 0.30 -4.40
CA GLY A 138 -1.88 1.21 -5.24
C GLY A 138 -3.39 1.00 -5.10
N LYS A 139 -3.85 -0.25 -5.07
CA LYS A 139 -5.26 -0.58 -4.80
C LYS A 139 -5.68 -0.14 -3.39
N THR A 140 -4.81 -0.35 -2.40
CA THR A 140 -5.05 0.15 -1.03
C THR A 140 -5.19 1.68 -0.99
N ALA A 141 -4.29 2.39 -1.67
CA ALA A 141 -4.32 3.86 -1.76
C ALA A 141 -5.59 4.37 -2.48
N MET A 142 -5.96 3.72 -3.59
CA MET A 142 -7.19 4.04 -4.33
C MET A 142 -8.42 3.82 -3.46
N LEU A 143 -8.52 2.70 -2.74
CA LEU A 143 -9.65 2.43 -1.86
C LEU A 143 -9.76 3.47 -0.73
N LEU A 144 -8.62 3.84 -0.11
CA LEU A 144 -8.63 4.90 0.91
C LEU A 144 -9.09 6.25 0.33
N ALA A 145 -8.64 6.61 -0.88
CA ALA A 145 -9.05 7.85 -1.54
C ALA A 145 -10.55 7.86 -1.86
N LEU A 146 -11.15 6.73 -2.24
CA LEU A 146 -12.59 6.61 -2.45
C LEU A 146 -13.38 6.71 -1.15
N GLN A 147 -12.93 6.04 -0.08
CA GLN A 147 -13.63 6.01 1.21
C GLN A 147 -13.49 7.29 2.02
N ARG A 148 -12.33 7.96 1.92
CA ARG A 148 -11.96 9.11 2.73
C ARG A 148 -11.21 10.15 1.89
N PRO A 149 -11.87 10.76 0.91
CA PRO A 149 -11.23 11.72 -0.02
C PRO A 149 -10.55 12.88 0.70
N GLU A 150 -11.04 13.27 1.87
CA GLU A 150 -10.49 14.37 2.66
C GLU A 150 -9.11 14.09 3.29
N VAL A 151 -8.72 12.82 3.40
CA VAL A 151 -7.38 12.46 3.93
C VAL A 151 -6.32 12.35 2.85
N VAL A 152 -6.71 12.42 1.57
CA VAL A 152 -5.82 12.25 0.41
C VAL A 152 -5.75 13.55 -0.39
N GLU A 153 -4.61 14.25 -0.33
CA GLU A 153 -4.37 15.45 -1.14
C GLU A 153 -4.16 15.09 -2.62
N ARG A 154 -3.38 14.05 -2.87
CA ARG A 154 -3.03 13.56 -4.22
C ARG A 154 -2.83 12.05 -4.18
N LEU A 155 -3.13 11.41 -5.29
CA LEU A 155 -2.94 9.98 -5.47
C LEU A 155 -2.00 9.69 -6.65
N VAL A 156 -1.03 8.79 -6.43
CA VAL A 156 -0.18 8.23 -7.48
C VAL A 156 -0.31 6.71 -7.41
N ALA A 157 -0.94 6.11 -8.41
CA ALA A 157 -1.06 4.67 -8.57
C ALA A 157 0.01 4.18 -9.56
N VAL A 158 0.85 3.25 -9.12
CA VAL A 158 2.01 2.80 -9.85
C VAL A 158 1.80 1.36 -10.30
N ASP A 159 1.79 1.16 -11.62
CA ASP A 159 1.65 -0.12 -12.33
C ASP A 159 0.40 -0.92 -11.93
N ILE A 160 -0.70 -0.24 -11.71
CA ILE A 160 -1.99 -0.79 -11.33
C ILE A 160 -3.14 0.14 -11.70
N SER A 161 -4.33 -0.43 -11.88
CA SER A 161 -5.59 0.28 -12.14
C SER A 161 -6.67 -0.13 -11.12
N PRO A 162 -7.78 0.64 -10.99
CA PRO A 162 -8.93 0.29 -10.15
C PRO A 162 -9.84 -0.76 -10.81
N ALA A 163 -9.22 -1.79 -11.39
CA ALA A 163 -9.90 -2.91 -12.03
C ALA A 163 -9.38 -4.23 -11.48
N ASP A 164 -10.12 -5.29 -11.77
CA ASP A 164 -9.66 -6.64 -11.48
C ASP A 164 -8.44 -6.94 -12.34
N THR A 165 -7.38 -7.40 -11.68
CA THR A 165 -6.17 -7.81 -12.36
C THR A 165 -6.32 -9.26 -12.78
N THR A 166 -6.12 -9.59 -14.06
CA THR A 166 -6.12 -10.97 -14.51
C THR A 166 -5.14 -11.79 -13.67
N PRO A 167 -5.58 -12.88 -13.02
CA PRO A 167 -4.72 -13.67 -12.16
C PRO A 167 -3.49 -14.16 -12.92
N VAL A 168 -2.32 -13.62 -12.61
CA VAL A 168 -1.06 -14.12 -13.16
C VAL A 168 -0.71 -15.35 -12.35
N SER A 169 -0.88 -16.54 -12.95
CA SER A 169 -0.64 -17.85 -12.31
C SER A 169 0.72 -17.97 -11.61
N HIS A 170 1.69 -17.17 -12.06
CA HIS A 170 3.04 -17.16 -11.50
C HIS A 170 3.09 -16.85 -10.00
N PHE A 171 2.27 -15.94 -9.47
CA PHE A 171 2.32 -15.59 -8.03
C PHE A 171 1.91 -16.76 -7.13
N ARG A 172 0.92 -17.55 -7.54
CA ARG A 172 0.56 -18.77 -6.80
C ARG A 172 1.72 -19.77 -6.78
N ASN A 173 2.38 -19.94 -7.95
CA ASN A 173 3.55 -20.79 -8.06
C ASN A 173 4.71 -20.28 -7.21
N TYR A 174 4.92 -18.95 -7.16
CA TYR A 174 5.95 -18.34 -6.31
C TYR A 174 5.68 -18.60 -4.82
N MET A 175 4.45 -18.41 -4.36
CA MET A 175 4.08 -18.73 -2.97
C MET A 175 4.28 -20.20 -2.64
N ALA A 176 3.91 -21.10 -3.54
CA ALA A 176 4.12 -22.54 -3.37
C ALA A 176 5.61 -22.88 -3.31
N ALA A 177 6.42 -22.33 -4.22
CA ALA A 177 7.87 -22.52 -4.22
C ALA A 177 8.52 -21.97 -2.95
N MET A 178 8.12 -20.76 -2.50
CA MET A 178 8.63 -20.19 -1.24
C MET A 178 8.30 -21.10 -0.05
N LYS A 179 7.09 -21.65 0.03
CA LYS A 179 6.68 -22.57 1.11
C LYS A 179 7.46 -23.87 1.10
N SER A 180 7.92 -24.34 -0.06
CA SER A 180 8.67 -25.60 -0.19
C SER A 180 10.16 -25.44 0.11
N VAL A 181 10.66 -24.21 0.31
CA VAL A 181 12.07 -23.99 0.65
C VAL A 181 12.38 -24.57 2.02
N ASP A 182 13.34 -25.49 2.04
CA ASP A 182 13.86 -26.12 3.25
C ASP A 182 15.31 -25.70 3.46
N ILE A 183 15.58 -25.14 4.63
CA ILE A 183 16.93 -24.65 5.00
C ILE A 183 17.34 -25.34 6.30
N PRO A 184 18.49 -26.05 6.30
CA PRO A 184 19.02 -26.66 7.50
C PRO A 184 19.25 -25.65 8.63
N GLU A 185 19.10 -26.09 9.86
CA GLU A 185 19.41 -25.27 11.03
C GLU A 185 20.89 -24.90 11.08
N LYS A 186 21.19 -23.77 11.72
CA LYS A 186 22.56 -23.33 12.04
C LYS A 186 23.48 -23.10 10.84
N VAL A 187 22.91 -22.87 9.63
CA VAL A 187 23.71 -22.43 8.50
C VAL A 187 23.90 -20.91 8.51
N PRO A 188 25.04 -20.38 8.06
CA PRO A 188 25.23 -18.93 7.91
C PRO A 188 24.17 -18.32 6.98
N ARG A 189 23.73 -17.09 7.26
CA ARG A 189 22.72 -16.37 6.48
C ARG A 189 23.03 -16.33 4.96
N SER A 190 24.30 -16.12 4.59
CA SER A 190 24.72 -16.12 3.18
C SER A 190 24.49 -17.47 2.52
N HIS A 191 24.76 -18.56 3.24
CA HIS A 191 24.54 -19.92 2.76
C HIS A 191 23.05 -20.26 2.67
N ALA A 192 22.26 -19.88 3.68
CA ALA A 192 20.81 -20.04 3.67
C ALA A 192 20.15 -19.36 2.45
N ARG A 193 20.57 -18.12 2.14
CA ARG A 193 20.07 -17.40 0.95
C ARG A 193 20.46 -18.09 -0.36
N LYS A 194 21.67 -18.66 -0.44
CA LYS A 194 22.10 -19.41 -1.62
C LYS A 194 21.29 -20.69 -1.80
N LEU A 195 21.09 -21.45 -0.73
CA LEU A 195 20.25 -22.67 -0.76
C LEU A 195 18.81 -22.35 -1.18
N ALA A 196 18.23 -21.28 -0.64
CA ALA A 196 16.90 -20.84 -1.02
C ALA A 196 16.83 -20.39 -2.49
N ASP A 197 17.81 -19.65 -2.99
CA ASP A 197 17.89 -19.24 -4.40
C ASP A 197 17.96 -20.45 -5.34
N GLU A 198 18.79 -21.44 -5.00
CA GLU A 198 18.94 -22.70 -5.74
C GLU A 198 17.61 -23.46 -5.81
N GLN A 199 16.91 -23.61 -4.66
CA GLN A 199 15.62 -24.30 -4.61
C GLN A 199 14.54 -23.54 -5.39
N LEU A 200 14.47 -22.22 -5.26
CA LEU A 200 13.52 -21.40 -6.00
C LEU A 200 13.78 -21.40 -7.52
N SER A 201 15.01 -21.62 -7.96
CA SER A 201 15.38 -21.55 -9.39
C SER A 201 14.68 -22.60 -10.26
N SER A 202 14.23 -23.70 -9.68
CA SER A 202 13.46 -24.75 -10.37
C SER A 202 12.08 -24.26 -10.85
N VAL A 203 11.49 -23.27 -10.18
CA VAL A 203 10.15 -22.72 -10.48
C VAL A 203 10.25 -21.29 -11.02
N ILE A 204 11.17 -20.50 -10.50
CA ILE A 204 11.32 -19.07 -10.78
C ILE A 204 12.60 -18.85 -11.56
N GLN A 205 12.49 -18.73 -12.88
CA GLN A 205 13.65 -18.64 -13.77
C GLN A 205 14.37 -17.30 -13.67
N ASP A 206 13.63 -16.18 -13.46
CA ASP A 206 14.20 -14.83 -13.38
C ASP A 206 14.94 -14.63 -12.05
N PRO A 207 16.28 -14.42 -12.07
CA PRO A 207 17.05 -14.20 -10.86
C PRO A 207 16.66 -12.90 -10.15
N THR A 208 16.17 -11.88 -10.85
CA THR A 208 15.73 -10.61 -10.26
C THR A 208 14.52 -10.83 -9.37
N VAL A 209 13.56 -11.63 -9.84
CA VAL A 209 12.39 -12.03 -9.06
C VAL A 209 12.81 -12.83 -7.83
N ARG A 210 13.70 -13.82 -7.98
CA ARG A 210 14.18 -14.60 -6.84
C ARG A 210 14.86 -13.72 -5.79
N GLN A 211 15.76 -12.83 -6.20
CA GLN A 211 16.44 -11.91 -5.28
C GLN A 211 15.45 -10.98 -4.57
N PHE A 212 14.41 -10.52 -5.25
CA PHE A 212 13.33 -9.75 -4.64
C PHE A 212 12.60 -10.58 -3.57
N LEU A 213 12.17 -11.80 -3.89
CA LEU A 213 11.48 -12.68 -2.93
C LEU A 213 12.36 -13.01 -1.72
N LEU A 214 13.66 -13.27 -1.95
CA LEU A 214 14.65 -13.55 -0.91
C LEU A 214 14.88 -12.38 0.06
N THR A 215 14.45 -11.16 -0.25
CA THR A 215 14.43 -10.08 0.74
C THR A 215 13.54 -10.37 1.93
N ASN A 216 12.58 -11.28 1.77
CA ASN A 216 11.66 -11.73 2.81
C ASN A 216 12.18 -12.92 3.63
N LEU A 217 13.30 -13.53 3.26
CA LEU A 217 13.91 -14.60 4.03
C LEU A 217 14.68 -14.00 5.21
N VAL A 218 14.21 -14.27 6.41
CA VAL A 218 14.75 -13.72 7.67
C VAL A 218 15.13 -14.84 8.63
N GLU A 219 16.12 -14.55 9.46
CA GLU A 219 16.53 -15.43 10.53
C GLU A 219 15.86 -15.03 11.84
N VAL A 220 15.16 -15.97 12.46
CA VAL A 220 14.47 -15.78 13.74
C VAL A 220 14.89 -16.93 14.66
N ASN A 221 15.57 -16.61 15.76
CA ASN A 221 16.03 -17.60 16.75
C ASN A 221 16.85 -18.77 16.15
N GLY A 222 17.68 -18.48 15.14
CA GLY A 222 18.54 -19.47 14.49
C GLY A 222 17.85 -20.30 13.41
N HIS A 223 16.58 -20.03 13.11
CA HIS A 223 15.81 -20.66 12.03
C HIS A 223 15.50 -19.63 10.94
N PHE A 224 15.49 -20.07 9.68
CA PHE A 224 15.09 -19.22 8.57
C PHE A 224 13.60 -19.37 8.28
N SER A 225 12.93 -18.23 8.13
CA SER A 225 11.50 -18.18 7.82
C SER A 225 11.18 -17.02 6.86
N TRP A 226 10.03 -17.11 6.22
CA TRP A 226 9.51 -16.02 5.41
C TRP A 226 8.75 -15.04 6.29
N ARG A 227 9.14 -13.76 6.29
CA ARG A 227 8.43 -12.74 7.07
C ARG A 227 7.10 -12.28 6.46
N VAL A 228 6.82 -12.67 5.22
CA VAL A 228 5.49 -12.54 4.62
C VAL A 228 4.61 -13.72 5.04
N ASN A 229 3.34 -13.46 5.32
CA ASN A 229 2.37 -14.50 5.69
C ASN A 229 1.87 -15.23 4.45
N LEU A 230 2.68 -16.17 3.92
CA LEU A 230 2.41 -16.91 2.68
C LEU A 230 1.08 -17.66 2.72
N ASP A 231 0.67 -18.18 3.89
CA ASP A 231 -0.59 -18.93 4.02
C ASP A 231 -1.80 -18.05 3.78
N THR A 232 -1.85 -16.93 4.49
CA THR A 232 -2.94 -15.97 4.35
C THR A 232 -2.96 -15.32 2.97
N LEU A 233 -1.78 -14.96 2.42
CA LEU A 233 -1.69 -14.38 1.09
C LEU A 233 -2.15 -15.36 0.01
N ALA A 234 -1.80 -16.65 0.12
CA ALA A 234 -2.26 -17.67 -0.82
C ALA A 234 -3.78 -17.91 -0.72
N GLN A 235 -4.32 -17.94 0.51
CA GLN A 235 -5.75 -18.11 0.75
C GLN A 235 -6.60 -16.97 0.18
N HIS A 236 -6.08 -15.74 0.26
CA HIS A 236 -6.81 -14.53 -0.18
C HIS A 236 -6.31 -13.97 -1.53
N PHE A 237 -5.55 -14.75 -2.28
CA PHE A 237 -4.90 -14.28 -3.51
C PHE A 237 -5.88 -13.67 -4.52
N ASP A 238 -7.05 -14.28 -4.73
CA ASP A 238 -8.04 -13.77 -5.67
C ASP A 238 -8.59 -12.40 -5.21
N LYS A 239 -8.77 -12.19 -3.91
CA LYS A 239 -9.16 -10.89 -3.36
C LYS A 239 -8.10 -9.82 -3.57
N ILE A 240 -6.80 -10.21 -3.53
CA ILE A 240 -5.68 -9.30 -3.81
C ILE A 240 -5.63 -8.94 -5.30
N MET A 241 -6.02 -9.84 -6.19
CA MET A 241 -6.06 -9.57 -7.64
C MET A 241 -7.26 -8.69 -8.03
N ASN A 242 -8.38 -8.79 -7.34
CA ASN A 242 -9.58 -8.01 -7.60
C ASN A 242 -9.49 -6.59 -7.02
N PHE A 243 -10.40 -5.71 -7.47
CA PHE A 243 -10.60 -4.39 -6.86
C PHE A 243 -12.03 -4.28 -6.33
N PRO A 244 -12.23 -3.82 -5.07
CA PRO A 244 -13.58 -3.69 -4.51
C PRO A 244 -14.40 -2.69 -5.31
N GLN A 245 -15.52 -3.12 -5.86
CA GLN A 245 -16.45 -2.25 -6.55
C GLN A 245 -17.06 -1.24 -5.56
N ARG A 246 -17.02 0.04 -5.91
CA ARG A 246 -17.43 1.14 -5.05
C ARG A 246 -18.25 2.17 -5.81
N PRO A 247 -19.35 2.68 -5.22
CA PRO A 247 -20.13 3.78 -5.79
C PRO A 247 -19.48 5.15 -5.55
N GLU A 248 -18.54 5.24 -4.61
CA GLU A 248 -17.87 6.47 -4.23
C GLU A 248 -16.93 6.95 -5.35
N SER A 249 -16.69 8.26 -5.41
CA SER A 249 -15.78 8.89 -6.34
C SER A 249 -14.71 9.71 -5.62
N TYR A 250 -13.54 9.81 -6.23
CA TYR A 250 -12.45 10.68 -5.77
C TYR A 250 -12.13 11.71 -6.85
N SER A 251 -12.34 12.99 -6.54
CA SER A 251 -12.11 14.12 -7.46
C SER A 251 -10.74 14.81 -7.30
N GLY A 252 -9.92 14.31 -6.37
CA GLY A 252 -8.57 14.85 -6.12
C GLY A 252 -7.60 14.53 -7.25
N PRO A 253 -6.47 15.28 -7.36
CA PRO A 253 -5.47 15.05 -8.39
C PRO A 253 -4.93 13.63 -8.34
N THR A 254 -5.01 12.92 -9.46
CA THR A 254 -4.60 11.51 -9.58
C THR A 254 -3.64 11.34 -10.75
N LEU A 255 -2.59 10.52 -10.53
CA LEU A 255 -1.63 10.13 -11.53
C LEU A 255 -1.52 8.61 -11.57
N PHE A 256 -1.75 8.01 -12.75
CA PHE A 256 -1.43 6.62 -13.02
C PHE A 256 -0.09 6.54 -13.75
N LEU A 257 0.89 5.87 -13.14
CA LEU A 257 2.19 5.58 -13.74
C LEU A 257 2.20 4.10 -14.13
N LEU A 258 2.23 3.84 -15.44
CA LEU A 258 2.13 2.48 -15.98
C LEU A 258 3.43 2.10 -16.69
N GLY A 259 3.87 0.85 -16.50
CA GLY A 259 4.98 0.30 -17.27
C GLY A 259 4.55 0.02 -18.71
N GLU A 260 5.38 0.40 -19.70
CA GLU A 260 5.11 0.15 -21.12
C GLU A 260 4.86 -1.35 -21.43
N LYS A 261 5.51 -2.23 -20.68
CA LYS A 261 5.41 -3.69 -20.80
C LYS A 261 4.66 -4.33 -19.62
N SER A 262 3.86 -3.55 -18.90
CA SER A 262 3.08 -4.06 -17.78
C SER A 262 2.15 -5.18 -18.24
N ARG A 263 2.11 -6.25 -17.45
CA ARG A 263 1.14 -7.34 -17.62
C ARG A 263 -0.08 -7.17 -16.71
N PHE A 264 -0.06 -6.16 -15.85
CA PHE A 264 -1.12 -5.88 -14.87
C PHE A 264 -2.14 -4.86 -15.37
N VAL A 265 -1.74 -4.03 -16.34
CA VAL A 265 -2.60 -3.04 -16.96
C VAL A 265 -2.33 -3.09 -18.46
N GLN A 266 -3.26 -3.67 -19.23
CA GLN A 266 -3.17 -3.73 -20.68
C GLN A 266 -4.08 -2.66 -21.27
N TRP A 267 -3.50 -1.77 -22.08
CA TRP A 267 -4.21 -0.70 -22.80
C TRP A 267 -5.22 -1.22 -23.84
N GLN A 268 -5.11 -2.49 -24.21
CA GLN A 268 -5.94 -3.12 -25.24
C GLN A 268 -7.17 -3.83 -24.67
N ASP A 269 -7.24 -4.00 -23.36
CA ASP A 269 -8.46 -4.50 -22.73
C ASP A 269 -9.49 -3.40 -22.82
N SER A 270 -10.49 -3.59 -23.70
CA SER A 270 -11.57 -2.66 -24.02
C SER A 270 -12.41 -2.17 -22.82
N GLU A 271 -12.06 -2.59 -21.62
CA GLU A 271 -12.65 -2.18 -20.35
C GLU A 271 -11.87 -1.07 -19.64
N PHE A 272 -10.58 -0.86 -19.97
CA PHE A 272 -9.82 0.28 -19.44
C PHE A 272 -9.72 1.40 -20.47
N ASP A 273 -10.84 2.00 -20.83
CA ASP A 273 -10.90 3.34 -21.40
C ASP A 273 -10.77 4.33 -20.22
N PRO A 274 -9.66 5.10 -20.12
CA PRO A 274 -9.52 6.08 -19.04
C PRO A 274 -10.68 7.07 -18.98
N GLU A 275 -11.37 7.31 -20.09
CA GLU A 275 -12.54 8.17 -20.18
C GLU A 275 -13.84 7.42 -19.77
N LYS A 276 -13.89 6.09 -19.92
CA LYS A 276 -15.08 5.27 -19.62
C LYS A 276 -14.96 4.47 -18.31
N ALA A 277 -13.77 3.97 -17.99
CA ALA A 277 -13.54 3.15 -16.80
C ALA A 277 -13.44 3.97 -15.51
N LEU A 278 -13.33 5.29 -15.60
CA LEU A 278 -13.09 6.19 -14.48
C LEU A 278 -14.09 7.35 -14.41
N PRO A 279 -15.42 7.13 -14.42
CA PRO A 279 -16.37 8.21 -14.14
C PRO A 279 -16.14 8.82 -12.74
N CYS A 280 -15.34 8.12 -11.90
CA CYS A 280 -14.98 8.49 -10.54
C CYS A 280 -13.61 9.16 -10.42
N TRP A 281 -12.83 9.33 -11.51
CA TRP A 281 -11.46 9.84 -11.45
C TRP A 281 -11.25 11.00 -12.41
N PRO A 282 -10.44 12.03 -12.03
CA PRO A 282 -10.11 13.13 -12.92
C PRO A 282 -9.26 12.66 -14.12
N PRO A 283 -9.13 13.48 -15.20
CA PRO A 283 -8.34 13.11 -16.36
C PRO A 283 -6.95 12.61 -16.03
N VAL A 284 -6.60 11.47 -16.57
CA VAL A 284 -5.32 10.77 -16.30
C VAL A 284 -4.19 11.42 -17.06
N LEU A 285 -3.13 11.81 -16.38
CA LEU A 285 -1.89 12.28 -16.99
C LEU A 285 -0.98 11.07 -17.27
N GLN A 286 -0.81 10.74 -18.53
CA GLN A 286 0.11 9.68 -18.97
C GLN A 286 1.54 10.18 -18.97
N LEU A 287 2.44 9.50 -18.27
CA LEU A 287 3.88 9.63 -18.43
C LEU A 287 4.45 8.27 -18.82
N LEU A 288 4.68 8.10 -20.11
CA LEU A 288 5.40 6.96 -20.67
C LEU A 288 6.89 7.08 -20.34
N GLY A 289 7.48 6.06 -19.76
CA GLY A 289 8.93 5.85 -19.81
C GLY A 289 9.78 6.15 -18.60
N ILE A 290 9.38 5.81 -17.37
CA ILE A 290 10.31 5.80 -16.21
C ILE A 290 10.19 4.48 -15.45
N TRP A 291 10.69 3.39 -16.04
CA TRP A 291 10.85 2.12 -15.32
C TRP A 291 12.18 1.46 -15.67
N ALA A 292 13.21 1.82 -14.93
CA ALA A 292 14.43 1.05 -14.78
C ALA A 292 14.93 1.04 -13.32
N LEU A 293 14.12 1.49 -12.33
CA LEU A 293 14.60 1.71 -10.96
C LEU A 293 13.62 1.26 -9.85
N LEU A 294 12.65 0.39 -10.14
CA LEU A 294 11.87 -0.28 -9.08
C LEU A 294 12.00 -1.77 -9.18
#